data_801e5bc2f3b04e972cc2d3b3c9655f47
#
_entry.id   801e5bc2f3b04e972cc2d3b3c9655f47
#
_cell.length_a   1.000
_cell.length_b   1.000
_cell.length_c   1.000
_cell.angle_alpha   90.00
_cell.angle_beta   90.00
_cell.angle_gamma   90.00
#
_symmetry.space_group_name_H-M   'P 1'
#
loop_
_entity.id
_entity.type
_entity.pdbx_description
1 polymer ?
#
loop_
_entity_poly.entity_id
_entity_poly.type
_entity_poly.pdbx_seq_one_letter_code
_entity_poly.pdbx_strand_id
1 'polypeptide(L)'
;MSVIEVHVPDIGDFQDVEIIEILVKPGDLVEAETSMITLESDKATIDIPAPQGGVVAELLVKVGDMVSEGSTILKMGAVAATDDKKIFDEAQKTVSVVQEPPQAAFHTGKADLEAQVVVLGSGPGGYTAAFRAADLGLDTILIEKGKIGGVCLNVGCIPSKALLHAAKVIEEAQSMSSHGIQFGTPEIDIDSLRSWKDSIVGNLVGGLTGMSKQRKVRVVEGYGEFLDPFHFRVVCEDGNSKTIKFEKAIIAAGSVPISLPFLPDDPRIVDSTGALELRSRPKKMLVIGGGIIGLEMATVYHALGAEITVVEMLKGLMMGADRDVVRPFEKWVSKRYENIWLETRVTKVIASKEGLLVTFEGKSPPSEPQLYDLILSSVGRVPNGLKISANKAGVAVDERGFISTDSQMKTNVSHIFAIGDIVGQPMLAHKATHEGKVA
;
A
#
# COMPACT_ATOMS: atom_id res chain seq x y z
N MET A 1 -35.51 8.85 23.90
CA MET A 1 -34.46 9.03 22.90
C MET A 1 -34.80 10.28 22.14
N SER A 2 -33.92 11.26 22.05
CA SER A 2 -34.14 12.46 21.23
C SER A 2 -34.00 12.05 19.77
N VAL A 3 -35.07 12.24 19.00
CA VAL A 3 -35.06 12.04 17.56
C VAL A 3 -34.71 13.38 16.92
N ILE A 4 -33.76 13.39 16.00
CA ILE A 4 -33.31 14.55 15.26
C ILE A 4 -33.80 14.40 13.82
N GLU A 5 -34.42 15.42 13.28
CA GLU A 5 -34.78 15.48 11.87
C GLU A 5 -33.58 15.99 11.08
N VAL A 6 -33.27 15.27 10.00
CA VAL A 6 -32.18 15.64 9.09
C VAL A 6 -32.80 16.28 7.86
N HIS A 7 -32.29 17.44 7.50
CA HIS A 7 -32.78 18.25 6.38
C HIS A 7 -31.70 18.34 5.29
N VAL A 8 -32.15 18.58 4.06
CA VAL A 8 -31.26 18.93 2.95
C VAL A 8 -30.57 20.27 3.30
N PRO A 9 -29.21 20.31 3.37
CA PRO A 9 -28.48 21.55 3.64
C PRO A 9 -28.58 22.51 2.48
N ASP A 10 -27.93 23.68 2.60
CA ASP A 10 -27.78 24.63 1.47
C ASP A 10 -27.06 23.92 0.32
N ILE A 11 -27.78 23.75 -0.78
CA ILE A 11 -27.30 23.15 -2.04
C ILE A 11 -27.11 24.20 -3.14
N GLY A 12 -27.05 25.49 -2.78
CA GLY A 12 -26.92 26.63 -3.69
C GLY A 12 -28.25 26.99 -4.36
N ASP A 13 -28.18 27.53 -5.57
CA ASP A 13 -29.36 28.02 -6.30
C ASP A 13 -30.31 26.95 -6.86
N PHE A 14 -30.16 25.70 -6.43
CA PHE A 14 -30.96 24.54 -6.92
C PHE A 14 -32.25 24.39 -6.11
N GLN A 15 -33.37 24.26 -6.79
CA GLN A 15 -34.67 23.90 -6.24
C GLN A 15 -35.24 22.71 -6.98
N ASP A 16 -36.05 21.90 -6.28
CA ASP A 16 -36.69 20.71 -6.84
C ASP A 16 -35.68 19.74 -7.53
N VAL A 17 -34.71 19.27 -6.74
CA VAL A 17 -33.65 18.34 -7.19
C VAL A 17 -34.09 16.91 -6.91
N GLU A 18 -33.91 16.01 -7.89
CA GLU A 18 -34.36 14.62 -7.79
C GLU A 18 -33.40 13.78 -6.94
N ILE A 19 -33.96 12.94 -6.05
CA ILE A 19 -33.23 11.91 -5.32
C ILE A 19 -32.99 10.73 -6.25
N ILE A 20 -31.74 10.49 -6.63
CA ILE A 20 -31.37 9.38 -7.52
C ILE A 20 -30.93 8.13 -6.77
N GLU A 21 -30.43 8.27 -5.53
CA GLU A 21 -29.98 7.14 -4.72
C GLU A 21 -30.21 7.40 -3.23
N ILE A 22 -30.56 6.35 -2.48
CA ILE A 22 -30.63 6.35 -1.01
C ILE A 22 -29.61 5.33 -0.50
N LEU A 23 -28.64 5.81 0.26
CA LEU A 23 -27.47 5.05 0.68
C LEU A 23 -27.63 4.41 2.08
N VAL A 24 -28.71 4.76 2.79
CA VAL A 24 -29.00 4.30 4.16
C VAL A 24 -30.41 3.73 4.28
N LYS A 25 -30.64 2.88 5.26
CA LYS A 25 -31.95 2.30 5.59
C LYS A 25 -32.24 2.39 7.08
N PRO A 26 -33.51 2.32 7.50
CA PRO A 26 -33.87 2.27 8.92
C PRO A 26 -33.14 1.16 9.66
N GLY A 27 -32.51 1.51 10.78
CA GLY A 27 -31.66 0.63 11.58
C GLY A 27 -30.17 0.74 11.31
N ASP A 28 -29.74 1.42 10.27
CA ASP A 28 -28.31 1.60 10.00
C ASP A 28 -27.69 2.59 11.00
N LEU A 29 -26.51 2.24 11.50
CA LEU A 29 -25.66 3.15 12.27
C LEU A 29 -24.82 3.95 11.28
N VAL A 30 -24.89 5.27 11.33
CA VAL A 30 -24.14 6.19 10.48
C VAL A 30 -23.24 7.09 11.33
N GLU A 31 -22.06 7.39 10.82
CA GLU A 31 -21.14 8.37 11.42
C GLU A 31 -21.42 9.77 10.87
N ALA A 32 -20.94 10.83 11.53
CA ALA A 32 -20.97 12.16 10.95
C ALA A 32 -20.27 12.17 9.59
N GLU A 33 -20.76 12.98 8.64
CA GLU A 33 -20.26 13.09 7.26
C GLU A 33 -20.51 11.84 6.37
N THR A 34 -21.17 10.79 6.84
CA THR A 34 -21.59 9.66 5.99
C THR A 34 -22.65 10.08 5.01
N SER A 35 -22.47 9.86 3.69
CA SER A 35 -23.44 10.16 2.64
C SER A 35 -24.73 9.32 2.85
N MET A 36 -25.88 9.98 2.91
CA MET A 36 -27.19 9.35 3.18
C MET A 36 -28.06 9.22 1.95
N ILE A 37 -28.11 10.25 1.13
CA ILE A 37 -28.84 10.29 -0.15
C ILE A 37 -28.00 11.03 -1.20
N THR A 38 -28.25 10.70 -2.47
CA THR A 38 -27.62 11.40 -3.61
C THR A 38 -28.69 12.13 -4.42
N LEU A 39 -28.47 13.41 -4.68
CA LEU A 39 -29.33 14.27 -5.49
C LEU A 39 -28.70 14.48 -6.86
N GLU A 40 -29.51 14.60 -7.92
CA GLU A 40 -29.05 14.92 -9.27
C GLU A 40 -29.67 16.24 -9.75
N SER A 41 -28.80 17.22 -10.02
CA SER A 41 -29.18 18.46 -10.68
C SER A 41 -28.71 18.49 -12.14
N ASP A 42 -29.20 19.42 -12.92
CA ASP A 42 -28.81 19.62 -14.34
C ASP A 42 -27.29 19.75 -14.57
N LYS A 43 -26.50 19.97 -13.52
CA LYS A 43 -25.06 20.28 -13.62
C LYS A 43 -24.16 19.37 -12.79
N ALA A 44 -24.67 18.73 -11.73
CA ALA A 44 -23.88 17.92 -10.83
C ALA A 44 -24.74 16.96 -9.97
N THR A 45 -24.13 15.89 -9.52
CA THR A 45 -24.61 15.01 -8.44
C THR A 45 -24.09 15.52 -7.09
N ILE A 46 -24.96 15.57 -6.09
CA ILE A 46 -24.66 16.11 -4.75
C ILE A 46 -25.05 15.06 -3.72
N ASP A 47 -24.08 14.64 -2.91
CA ASP A 47 -24.33 13.75 -1.78
C ASP A 47 -24.67 14.57 -0.54
N ILE A 48 -25.71 14.17 0.18
CA ILE A 48 -26.14 14.79 1.42
C ILE A 48 -25.58 14.00 2.59
N PRO A 49 -24.62 14.57 3.37
CA PRO A 49 -23.98 13.87 4.48
C PRO A 49 -24.84 13.93 5.75
N ALA A 50 -24.60 12.96 6.67
CA ALA A 50 -25.15 12.96 8.01
C ALA A 50 -24.55 14.11 8.85
N PRO A 51 -25.37 14.99 9.47
CA PRO A 51 -24.88 16.12 10.26
C PRO A 51 -24.19 15.68 11.56
N GLN A 52 -24.44 14.46 12.01
CA GLN A 52 -23.82 13.84 13.19
C GLN A 52 -24.00 12.33 13.16
N GLY A 53 -23.25 11.60 13.98
CA GLY A 53 -23.42 10.16 14.15
C GLY A 53 -24.72 9.81 14.84
N GLY A 54 -25.38 8.71 14.41
CA GLY A 54 -26.63 8.23 15.00
C GLY A 54 -27.18 7.00 14.27
N VAL A 55 -28.33 6.49 14.75
CA VAL A 55 -29.03 5.39 14.10
C VAL A 55 -30.19 5.95 13.27
N VAL A 56 -30.28 5.57 12.00
CA VAL A 56 -31.40 5.94 11.14
C VAL A 56 -32.69 5.32 11.69
N ALA A 57 -33.60 6.17 12.19
CA ALA A 57 -34.85 5.72 12.78
C ALA A 57 -35.95 5.54 11.72
N GLU A 58 -36.07 6.50 10.79
CA GLU A 58 -37.08 6.51 9.76
C GLU A 58 -36.62 7.25 8.53
N LEU A 59 -36.87 6.73 7.34
CA LEU A 59 -36.68 7.38 6.05
C LEU A 59 -37.98 8.06 5.63
N LEU A 60 -37.95 9.34 5.28
CA LEU A 60 -39.11 10.15 4.92
C LEU A 60 -39.23 10.40 3.42
N VAL A 61 -38.22 9.98 2.65
CA VAL A 61 -38.13 10.18 1.20
C VAL A 61 -37.80 8.85 0.49
N LYS A 62 -38.03 8.81 -0.81
CA LYS A 62 -37.71 7.68 -1.71
C LYS A 62 -37.02 8.18 -2.98
N VAL A 63 -36.38 7.27 -3.70
CA VAL A 63 -35.77 7.54 -5.01
C VAL A 63 -36.84 8.05 -5.97
N GLY A 64 -36.58 9.14 -6.67
CA GLY A 64 -37.48 9.85 -7.56
C GLY A 64 -38.24 11.01 -6.90
N ASP A 65 -38.13 11.22 -5.59
CA ASP A 65 -38.73 12.38 -4.92
C ASP A 65 -37.89 13.66 -5.22
N MET A 66 -38.61 14.79 -5.37
CA MET A 66 -38.02 16.11 -5.57
C MET A 66 -37.83 16.80 -4.22
N VAL A 67 -36.64 17.28 -3.94
CA VAL A 67 -36.32 17.94 -2.67
C VAL A 67 -35.61 19.28 -2.93
N SER A 68 -35.76 20.19 -1.99
CA SER A 68 -35.09 21.50 -1.99
C SER A 68 -34.41 21.70 -0.63
N GLU A 69 -33.61 22.76 -0.50
CA GLU A 69 -33.01 23.16 0.78
C GLU A 69 -34.07 23.18 1.91
N GLY A 70 -33.73 22.59 3.05
CA GLY A 70 -34.64 22.48 4.22
C GLY A 70 -35.64 21.33 4.16
N SER A 71 -35.76 20.58 3.07
CA SER A 71 -36.63 19.39 2.99
C SER A 71 -36.16 18.32 3.98
N THR A 72 -37.08 17.80 4.81
CA THR A 72 -36.76 16.73 5.76
C THR A 72 -36.62 15.40 5.03
N ILE A 73 -35.46 14.72 5.16
CA ILE A 73 -35.14 13.50 4.44
C ILE A 73 -35.26 12.25 5.30
N LEU A 74 -34.88 12.32 6.57
CA LEU A 74 -34.95 11.20 7.48
C LEU A 74 -34.96 11.66 8.95
N LYS A 75 -35.26 10.73 9.85
CA LYS A 75 -35.10 10.92 11.31
C LYS A 75 -34.00 10.03 11.84
N MET A 76 -33.14 10.59 12.69
CA MET A 76 -32.07 9.88 13.38
C MET A 76 -32.31 9.86 14.89
N GLY A 77 -32.09 8.72 15.51
CA GLY A 77 -32.01 8.60 16.96
C GLY A 77 -30.60 8.99 17.44
N ALA A 78 -30.50 9.92 18.38
CA ALA A 78 -29.22 10.18 19.04
C ALA A 78 -28.80 8.94 19.83
N VAL A 79 -27.62 8.40 19.55
CA VAL A 79 -26.99 7.39 20.39
C VAL A 79 -26.61 8.09 21.69
N ALA A 80 -27.27 7.70 22.80
CA ALA A 80 -26.86 8.19 24.10
C ALA A 80 -25.40 7.74 24.34
N ALA A 81 -24.52 8.68 24.62
CA ALA A 81 -23.08 8.51 24.78
C ALA A 81 -22.72 7.71 26.06
N THR A 82 -23.22 6.49 26.22
CA THR A 82 -23.00 5.70 27.43
C THR A 82 -22.58 4.24 27.22
N ASP A 83 -22.76 3.64 26.03
CA ASP A 83 -22.38 2.23 25.85
C ASP A 83 -21.35 1.98 24.73
N ASP A 84 -21.24 2.82 23.72
CA ASP A 84 -20.27 2.61 22.63
C ASP A 84 -18.82 2.93 23.05
N LYS A 85 -18.62 3.78 24.05
CA LYS A 85 -17.29 3.99 24.63
C LYS A 85 -16.74 2.70 25.25
N LYS A 86 -17.60 1.82 25.75
CA LYS A 86 -17.19 0.50 26.24
C LYS A 86 -16.86 -0.49 25.12
N ILE A 87 -17.59 -0.47 24.01
CA ILE A 87 -17.33 -1.37 22.87
C ILE A 87 -16.10 -0.90 22.09
N PHE A 88 -15.92 0.41 21.90
CA PHE A 88 -14.68 0.97 21.33
C PHE A 88 -13.49 0.84 22.29
N ASP A 89 -13.69 1.05 23.59
CA ASP A 89 -12.65 0.82 24.61
C ASP A 89 -12.36 -0.68 24.81
N GLU A 90 -13.30 -1.58 24.62
CA GLU A 90 -13.03 -3.03 24.62
C GLU A 90 -12.39 -3.50 23.30
N ALA A 91 -12.76 -2.95 22.15
CA ALA A 91 -12.06 -3.23 20.89
C ALA A 91 -10.65 -2.61 20.84
N GLN A 92 -10.42 -1.48 21.51
CA GLN A 92 -9.08 -0.93 21.74
C GLN A 92 -8.35 -1.59 22.92
N LYS A 93 -9.07 -2.14 23.90
CA LYS A 93 -8.47 -2.90 25.00
C LYS A 93 -8.04 -4.31 24.63
N THR A 94 -8.49 -4.86 23.51
CA THR A 94 -8.02 -6.17 23.02
C THR A 94 -6.67 -6.09 22.29
N VAL A 95 -6.06 -4.91 22.14
CA VAL A 95 -4.69 -4.78 21.62
C VAL A 95 -3.93 -3.70 22.37
N SER A 96 -3.82 -3.84 23.67
CA SER A 96 -2.80 -3.19 24.47
C SER A 96 -2.42 -4.14 25.61
N VAL A 97 -1.88 -5.27 25.25
CA VAL A 97 -0.80 -5.82 26.07
C VAL A 97 0.31 -4.79 25.89
N VAL A 98 0.44 -3.88 26.84
CA VAL A 98 1.66 -3.10 27.00
C VAL A 98 2.73 -4.13 27.31
N GLN A 99 3.34 -4.68 26.26
CA GLN A 99 4.56 -5.45 26.45
C GLN A 99 5.53 -4.46 27.07
N GLU A 100 6.04 -4.80 28.23
CA GLU A 100 7.13 -4.03 28.82
C GLU A 100 8.19 -3.83 27.74
N PRO A 101 8.71 -2.60 27.54
CA PRO A 101 9.73 -2.37 26.54
C PRO A 101 10.86 -3.36 26.72
N PRO A 102 11.36 -3.98 25.64
CA PRO A 102 12.39 -5.00 25.75
C PRO A 102 13.61 -4.41 26.44
N GLN A 103 14.26 -5.22 27.27
CA GLN A 103 15.47 -4.81 27.95
C GLN A 103 16.59 -4.63 26.92
N ALA A 104 17.18 -3.42 26.85
CA ALA A 104 18.24 -3.12 25.92
C ALA A 104 19.51 -3.96 26.21
N ALA A 105 20.18 -4.36 25.14
CA ALA A 105 21.48 -5.01 25.22
C ALA A 105 22.60 -3.98 25.50
N PHE A 106 23.81 -4.46 25.75
CA PHE A 106 24.99 -3.63 25.97
C PHE A 106 26.17 -4.17 25.16
N HIS A 107 26.75 -3.32 24.31
CA HIS A 107 27.91 -3.64 23.49
C HIS A 107 29.17 -2.96 24.05
N THR A 108 30.25 -3.73 24.22
CA THR A 108 31.54 -3.25 24.76
C THR A 108 32.64 -3.16 23.71
N GLY A 109 32.32 -3.55 22.46
CA GLY A 109 33.29 -3.56 21.36
C GLY A 109 33.63 -2.14 20.87
N LYS A 110 34.80 -2.03 20.17
CA LYS A 110 35.17 -0.79 19.50
C LYS A 110 34.33 -0.61 18.22
N ALA A 111 33.86 0.61 17.98
CA ALA A 111 33.23 0.95 16.72
C ALA A 111 34.23 1.16 15.60
N ASP A 112 33.93 0.69 14.39
CA ASP A 112 34.70 0.91 13.17
C ASP A 112 34.40 2.29 12.56
N LEU A 113 33.16 2.75 12.73
CA LEU A 113 32.65 4.03 12.25
C LEU A 113 31.82 4.71 13.34
N GLU A 114 31.83 6.03 13.33
CA GLU A 114 30.95 6.85 14.18
C GLU A 114 30.21 7.90 13.34
N ALA A 115 28.99 8.26 13.74
CA ALA A 115 28.21 9.33 13.13
C ALA A 115 27.24 9.96 14.15
N GLN A 116 26.84 11.20 13.90
CA GLN A 116 25.77 11.83 14.70
C GLN A 116 24.41 11.22 14.39
N VAL A 117 24.13 10.97 13.11
CA VAL A 117 22.89 10.33 12.66
C VAL A 117 23.19 9.11 11.81
N VAL A 118 22.58 7.99 12.14
CA VAL A 118 22.58 6.80 11.30
C VAL A 118 21.17 6.49 10.84
N VAL A 119 20.96 6.35 9.53
CA VAL A 119 19.68 5.97 8.93
C VAL A 119 19.77 4.53 8.45
N LEU A 120 18.89 3.67 8.91
CA LEU A 120 18.81 2.26 8.52
C LEU A 120 17.77 2.06 7.42
N GLY A 121 18.23 1.85 6.19
CA GLY A 121 17.43 1.70 4.98
C GLY A 121 17.38 2.96 4.14
N SER A 122 17.60 2.81 2.84
CA SER A 122 17.68 3.91 1.86
C SER A 122 16.46 4.05 0.95
N GLY A 123 15.30 3.57 1.38
CA GLY A 123 14.03 3.84 0.69
C GLY A 123 13.68 5.33 0.69
N PRO A 124 12.52 5.74 0.12
CA PRO A 124 12.11 7.15 0.00
C PRO A 124 12.19 7.94 1.31
N GLY A 125 11.76 7.36 2.42
CA GLY A 125 11.93 7.99 3.74
C GLY A 125 13.40 8.08 4.16
N GLY A 126 14.15 6.99 3.99
CA GLY A 126 15.52 6.89 4.48
C GLY A 126 16.49 7.83 3.77
N TYR A 127 16.52 7.86 2.43
CA TYR A 127 17.40 8.83 1.74
C TYR A 127 16.97 10.28 1.99
N THR A 128 15.64 10.53 2.12
CA THR A 128 15.14 11.87 2.45
C THR A 128 15.63 12.31 3.84
N ALA A 129 15.51 11.45 4.86
CA ALA A 129 15.98 11.72 6.20
C ALA A 129 17.51 11.93 6.24
N ALA A 130 18.27 11.04 5.58
CA ALA A 130 19.73 11.15 5.53
C ALA A 130 20.20 12.43 4.85
N PHE A 131 19.58 12.81 3.72
CA PHE A 131 19.91 14.06 3.03
C PHE A 131 19.52 15.28 3.85
N ARG A 132 18.37 15.25 4.50
CA ARG A 132 17.93 16.33 5.39
C ARG A 132 18.86 16.50 6.59
N ALA A 133 19.28 15.42 7.25
CA ALA A 133 20.24 15.47 8.34
C ALA A 133 21.58 16.08 7.88
N ALA A 134 22.09 15.65 6.72
CA ALA A 134 23.32 16.21 6.14
C ALA A 134 23.19 17.69 5.73
N ASP A 135 22.04 18.09 5.15
CA ASP A 135 21.75 19.50 4.81
C ASP A 135 21.67 20.40 6.06
N LEU A 136 21.35 19.80 7.24
CA LEU A 136 21.41 20.47 8.54
C LEU A 136 22.81 20.46 9.18
N GLY A 137 23.81 19.91 8.48
CA GLY A 137 25.21 19.92 8.92
C GLY A 137 25.61 18.74 9.82
N LEU A 138 24.75 17.72 9.97
CA LEU A 138 25.03 16.55 10.80
C LEU A 138 25.86 15.52 10.04
N ASP A 139 26.86 14.93 10.70
CA ASP A 139 27.59 13.79 10.18
C ASP A 139 26.67 12.57 10.08
N THR A 140 26.46 12.10 8.86
CA THR A 140 25.38 11.15 8.56
C THR A 140 25.89 9.90 7.84
N ILE A 141 25.49 8.72 8.35
CA ILE A 141 25.66 7.43 7.69
C ILE A 141 24.29 6.89 7.25
N LEU A 142 24.22 6.37 6.04
CA LEU A 142 23.05 5.67 5.47
C LEU A 142 23.43 4.20 5.26
N ILE A 143 22.76 3.28 5.95
CA ILE A 143 22.95 1.84 5.81
C ILE A 143 21.94 1.30 4.81
N GLU A 144 22.39 0.56 3.80
CA GLU A 144 21.50 -0.08 2.81
C GLU A 144 22.00 -1.47 2.43
N LYS A 145 21.11 -2.46 2.48
CA LYS A 145 21.43 -3.86 2.14
C LYS A 145 21.53 -4.15 0.65
N GLY A 146 21.01 -3.25 -0.17
CA GLY A 146 20.98 -3.39 -1.63
C GLY A 146 21.35 -2.08 -2.30
N LYS A 147 20.70 -1.76 -3.40
CA LYS A 147 20.91 -0.49 -4.12
C LYS A 147 20.16 0.65 -3.41
N ILE A 148 20.81 1.83 -3.34
CA ILE A 148 20.18 3.04 -2.84
C ILE A 148 18.84 3.32 -3.56
N GLY A 149 17.83 3.82 -2.81
CA GLY A 149 16.49 4.10 -3.31
C GLY A 149 15.43 3.10 -2.82
N GLY A 150 15.85 1.98 -2.21
CA GLY A 150 14.97 0.98 -1.59
C GLY A 150 14.00 0.34 -2.58
N VAL A 151 12.90 -0.22 -2.05
CA VAL A 151 11.90 -0.96 -2.83
C VAL A 151 11.25 -0.08 -3.91
N CYS A 152 10.79 1.12 -3.56
CA CYS A 152 10.04 1.99 -4.47
C CYS A 152 10.82 2.30 -5.75
N LEU A 153 12.09 2.67 -5.64
CA LEU A 153 12.91 3.02 -6.79
C LEU A 153 13.38 1.79 -7.58
N ASN A 154 13.83 0.75 -6.89
CA ASN A 154 14.50 -0.36 -7.56
C ASN A 154 13.55 -1.44 -8.06
N VAL A 155 12.51 -1.79 -7.26
CA VAL A 155 11.64 -2.95 -7.49
C VAL A 155 10.17 -2.66 -7.14
N GLY A 156 9.73 -1.42 -7.30
CA GLY A 156 8.38 -0.97 -6.94
C GLY A 156 7.87 0.13 -7.85
N CYS A 157 7.68 1.33 -7.30
CA CYS A 157 6.99 2.45 -7.96
C CYS A 157 7.60 2.85 -9.30
N ILE A 158 8.93 2.97 -9.39
CA ILE A 158 9.56 3.47 -10.61
C ILE A 158 9.45 2.46 -11.75
N PRO A 159 9.89 1.19 -11.60
CA PRO A 159 9.72 0.22 -12.68
C PRO A 159 8.25 -0.05 -13.00
N SER A 160 7.33 -0.06 -12.02
CA SER A 160 5.90 -0.25 -12.32
C SER A 160 5.32 0.90 -13.15
N LYS A 161 5.65 2.16 -12.85
CA LYS A 161 5.18 3.32 -13.62
C LYS A 161 5.78 3.37 -15.02
N ALA A 162 7.03 2.96 -15.19
CA ALA A 162 7.62 2.80 -16.52
C ALA A 162 6.84 1.78 -17.36
N LEU A 163 6.56 0.60 -16.81
CA LEU A 163 5.81 -0.44 -17.51
C LEU A 163 4.35 -0.08 -17.75
N LEU A 164 3.69 0.58 -16.79
CA LEU A 164 2.32 1.09 -16.96
C LEU A 164 2.26 2.15 -18.07
N HIS A 165 3.30 2.98 -18.22
CA HIS A 165 3.39 3.93 -19.33
C HIS A 165 3.46 3.17 -20.68
N ALA A 166 4.30 2.15 -20.78
CA ALA A 166 4.36 1.32 -21.98
C ALA A 166 3.02 0.63 -22.28
N ALA A 167 2.36 0.08 -21.25
CA ALA A 167 1.03 -0.52 -21.37
C ALA A 167 -0.01 0.50 -21.87
N LYS A 168 0.01 1.72 -21.33
CA LYS A 168 -0.87 2.81 -21.76
C LYS A 168 -0.66 3.18 -23.22
N VAL A 169 0.58 3.31 -23.69
CA VAL A 169 0.89 3.61 -25.11
C VAL A 169 0.33 2.53 -26.03
N ILE A 170 0.47 1.25 -25.68
CA ILE A 170 -0.09 0.13 -26.45
C ILE A 170 -1.63 0.25 -26.53
N GLU A 171 -2.28 0.50 -25.39
CA GLU A 171 -3.73 0.60 -25.33
C GLU A 171 -4.26 1.83 -26.10
N GLU A 172 -3.62 3.00 -25.94
CA GLU A 172 -3.99 4.21 -26.67
C GLU A 172 -3.87 4.00 -28.18
N ALA A 173 -2.78 3.38 -28.66
CA ALA A 173 -2.61 3.06 -30.07
C ALA A 173 -3.72 2.12 -30.57
N GLN A 174 -4.05 1.07 -29.82
CA GLN A 174 -5.14 0.16 -30.17
C GLN A 174 -6.51 0.84 -30.20
N SER A 175 -6.78 1.74 -29.26
CA SER A 175 -8.05 2.46 -29.17
C SER A 175 -8.31 3.40 -30.35
N MET A 176 -7.26 3.89 -31.00
CA MET A 176 -7.36 4.76 -32.18
C MET A 176 -8.01 4.07 -33.39
N SER A 177 -8.09 2.76 -33.39
CA SER A 177 -8.80 2.01 -34.44
C SER A 177 -10.28 2.39 -34.56
N SER A 178 -10.93 2.70 -33.44
CA SER A 178 -12.31 3.19 -33.41
C SER A 178 -12.49 4.60 -33.98
N HIS A 179 -11.38 5.34 -34.14
CA HIS A 179 -11.33 6.67 -34.72
C HIS A 179 -10.74 6.68 -36.15
N GLY A 180 -10.62 5.50 -36.74
CA GLY A 180 -10.15 5.35 -38.13
C GLY A 180 -8.62 5.32 -38.31
N ILE A 181 -7.83 5.27 -37.25
CA ILE A 181 -6.37 5.17 -37.30
C ILE A 181 -5.96 3.75 -36.91
N GLN A 182 -5.35 3.01 -37.84
CA GLN A 182 -4.93 1.63 -37.64
C GLN A 182 -3.44 1.56 -37.31
N PHE A 183 -3.09 1.11 -36.10
CA PHE A 183 -1.73 0.72 -35.74
C PHE A 183 -1.68 -0.82 -35.77
N GLY A 184 -0.95 -1.49 -36.51
CA GLY A 184 -0.86 -2.98 -36.53
C GLY A 184 -0.68 -3.56 -35.12
N THR A 185 -0.75 -4.89 -34.98
CA THR A 185 -0.45 -5.58 -33.73
C THR A 185 1.00 -5.30 -33.32
N PRO A 186 1.27 -4.81 -32.09
CA PRO A 186 2.63 -4.49 -31.69
C PRO A 186 3.48 -5.74 -31.57
N GLU A 187 4.69 -5.71 -32.13
CA GLU A 187 5.73 -6.68 -31.82
C GLU A 187 6.42 -6.25 -30.53
N ILE A 188 6.47 -7.14 -29.53
CA ILE A 188 7.01 -6.83 -28.20
C ILE A 188 8.28 -7.65 -27.98
N ASP A 189 9.42 -6.98 -27.96
CA ASP A 189 10.69 -7.50 -27.49
C ASP A 189 10.77 -7.28 -25.97
N ILE A 190 10.58 -8.37 -25.21
CA ILE A 190 10.54 -8.33 -23.74
C ILE A 190 11.89 -7.96 -23.13
N ASP A 191 12.99 -8.34 -23.78
CA ASP A 191 14.35 -8.07 -23.28
C ASP A 191 14.72 -6.60 -23.48
N SER A 192 14.34 -6.02 -24.62
CA SER A 192 14.48 -4.58 -24.86
C SER A 192 13.60 -3.75 -23.93
N LEU A 193 12.35 -4.17 -23.68
CA LEU A 193 11.45 -3.51 -22.72
C LEU A 193 12.01 -3.56 -21.30
N ARG A 194 12.54 -4.71 -20.88
CA ARG A 194 13.22 -4.89 -19.59
C ARG A 194 14.42 -3.95 -19.48
N SER A 195 15.30 -3.95 -20.48
CA SER A 195 16.50 -3.12 -20.51
C SER A 195 16.18 -1.63 -20.43
N TRP A 196 15.13 -1.19 -21.14
CA TRP A 196 14.65 0.18 -21.07
C TRP A 196 14.17 0.54 -19.66
N LYS A 197 13.32 -0.28 -19.04
CA LYS A 197 12.87 -0.11 -17.64
C LYS A 197 14.07 -0.05 -16.68
N ASP A 198 15.03 -0.96 -16.83
CA ASP A 198 16.21 -1.02 -15.96
C ASP A 198 17.13 0.21 -16.13
N SER A 199 17.19 0.78 -17.34
CA SER A 199 17.92 2.03 -17.60
C SER A 199 17.33 3.22 -16.83
N ILE A 200 15.99 3.30 -16.74
CA ILE A 200 15.28 4.34 -15.95
C ILE A 200 15.65 4.21 -14.48
N VAL A 201 15.57 3.01 -13.92
CA VAL A 201 15.95 2.72 -12.54
C VAL A 201 17.43 3.07 -12.30
N GLY A 202 18.31 2.63 -13.19
CA GLY A 202 19.76 2.87 -13.10
C GLY A 202 20.11 4.36 -13.09
N ASN A 203 19.48 5.15 -13.96
CA ASN A 203 19.69 6.60 -14.00
C ASN A 203 19.30 7.27 -12.67
N LEU A 204 18.16 6.89 -12.06
CA LEU A 204 17.73 7.45 -10.80
C LEU A 204 18.60 6.99 -9.61
N VAL A 205 19.05 5.73 -9.60
CA VAL A 205 20.03 5.23 -8.62
C VAL A 205 21.34 6.03 -8.71
N GLY A 206 21.83 6.26 -9.95
CA GLY A 206 22.99 7.10 -10.21
C GLY A 206 22.82 8.52 -9.67
N GLY A 207 21.64 9.11 -9.87
CA GLY A 207 21.29 10.43 -9.33
C GLY A 207 21.34 10.48 -7.80
N LEU A 208 20.70 9.51 -7.12
CA LEU A 208 20.74 9.43 -5.64
C LEU A 208 22.16 9.22 -5.10
N THR A 209 22.95 8.37 -5.78
CA THR A 209 24.35 8.14 -5.42
C THR A 209 25.17 9.43 -5.55
N GLY A 210 24.95 10.20 -6.63
CA GLY A 210 25.57 11.51 -6.82
C GLY A 210 25.17 12.51 -5.73
N MET A 211 23.89 12.56 -5.38
CA MET A 211 23.36 13.40 -4.31
C MET A 211 23.92 13.04 -2.92
N SER A 212 24.12 11.75 -2.62
CA SER A 212 24.76 11.29 -1.38
C SER A 212 26.19 11.79 -1.27
N LYS A 213 26.96 11.68 -2.36
CA LYS A 213 28.36 12.16 -2.42
C LYS A 213 28.45 13.68 -2.25
N GLN A 214 27.58 14.43 -2.93
CA GLN A 214 27.53 15.88 -2.84
C GLN A 214 27.24 16.37 -1.42
N ARG A 215 26.37 15.67 -0.68
CA ARG A 215 26.00 15.96 0.71
C ARG A 215 26.93 15.32 1.74
N LYS A 216 27.95 14.60 1.29
CA LYS A 216 28.89 13.85 2.14
C LYS A 216 28.22 12.82 3.05
N VAL A 217 27.05 12.29 2.64
CA VAL A 217 26.42 11.17 3.31
C VAL A 217 27.23 9.90 3.01
N ARG A 218 27.72 9.25 4.06
CA ARG A 218 28.48 8.00 3.94
C ARG A 218 27.51 6.84 3.78
N VAL A 219 27.47 6.22 2.62
CA VAL A 219 26.66 5.02 2.37
C VAL A 219 27.45 3.79 2.76
N VAL A 220 26.91 2.96 3.66
CA VAL A 220 27.48 1.69 4.07
C VAL A 220 26.59 0.57 3.55
N GLU A 221 27.11 -0.21 2.59
CA GLU A 221 26.39 -1.33 2.00
C GLU A 221 26.46 -2.55 2.91
N GLY A 222 25.30 -3.12 3.23
CA GLY A 222 25.17 -4.31 4.05
C GLY A 222 23.87 -4.34 4.85
N TYR A 223 23.63 -5.50 5.46
CA TYR A 223 22.47 -5.72 6.30
C TYR A 223 22.72 -5.18 7.71
N GLY A 224 21.95 -4.14 8.08
CA GLY A 224 22.06 -3.48 9.39
C GLY A 224 21.12 -4.07 10.43
N GLU A 225 21.64 -4.34 11.63
CA GLU A 225 20.87 -4.73 12.80
C GLU A 225 21.41 -4.04 14.07
N PHE A 226 20.55 -3.79 15.04
CA PHE A 226 20.97 -3.24 16.33
C PHE A 226 21.85 -4.23 17.12
N LEU A 227 22.92 -3.73 17.73
CA LEU A 227 23.68 -4.43 18.76
C LEU A 227 23.24 -3.99 20.16
N ASP A 228 22.95 -2.69 20.32
CA ASP A 228 22.47 -2.03 21.52
C ASP A 228 21.81 -0.69 21.15
N PRO A 229 21.39 0.19 22.11
CA PRO A 229 20.76 1.47 21.80
C PRO A 229 21.61 2.47 21.00
N PHE A 230 22.90 2.26 20.89
CA PHE A 230 23.85 3.22 20.26
C PHE A 230 24.72 2.61 19.17
N HIS A 231 24.57 1.31 18.87
CA HIS A 231 25.42 0.62 17.89
C HIS A 231 24.60 -0.23 16.92
N PHE A 232 24.94 -0.10 15.63
CA PHE A 232 24.56 -1.05 14.58
C PHE A 232 25.71 -1.98 14.24
N ARG A 233 25.40 -3.24 13.94
CA ARG A 233 26.23 -4.13 13.15
C ARG A 233 25.73 -4.11 11.72
N VAL A 234 26.64 -3.93 10.77
CA VAL A 234 26.35 -4.03 9.33
C VAL A 234 27.12 -5.21 8.78
N VAL A 235 26.40 -6.21 8.30
CA VAL A 235 26.98 -7.40 7.64
C VAL A 235 27.02 -7.13 6.14
N CYS A 236 28.23 -7.02 5.59
CA CYS A 236 28.51 -6.77 4.18
C CYS A 236 28.36 -8.06 3.35
N GLU A 237 28.22 -7.93 2.03
CA GLU A 237 28.08 -9.09 1.11
C GLU A 237 29.29 -10.04 1.13
N ASP A 238 30.49 -9.52 1.41
CA ASP A 238 31.73 -10.28 1.55
C ASP A 238 31.85 -11.10 2.86
N GLY A 239 30.80 -11.06 3.71
CA GLY A 239 30.74 -11.70 5.00
C GLY A 239 31.42 -10.93 6.13
N ASN A 240 32.14 -9.86 5.85
CA ASN A 240 32.71 -8.98 6.88
C ASN A 240 31.60 -8.19 7.58
N SER A 241 31.85 -7.77 8.82
CA SER A 241 30.94 -6.91 9.55
C SER A 241 31.62 -5.64 10.03
N LYS A 242 30.86 -4.54 10.08
CA LYS A 242 31.27 -3.26 10.65
C LYS A 242 30.35 -2.88 11.80
N THR A 243 30.94 -2.37 12.86
CA THR A 243 30.19 -1.77 13.98
C THR A 243 30.16 -0.25 13.80
N ILE A 244 28.94 0.31 13.82
CA ILE A 244 28.72 1.76 13.64
C ILE A 244 28.09 2.30 14.92
N LYS A 245 28.76 3.26 15.56
CA LYS A 245 28.25 3.99 16.72
C LYS A 245 27.51 5.25 16.24
N PHE A 246 26.45 5.60 16.94
CA PHE A 246 25.63 6.77 16.62
C PHE A 246 25.15 7.53 17.87
N GLU A 247 24.82 8.80 17.69
CA GLU A 247 24.10 9.59 18.70
C GLU A 247 22.59 9.46 18.54
N LYS A 248 22.11 9.43 17.29
CA LYS A 248 20.69 9.26 16.93
C LYS A 248 20.55 8.26 15.79
N ALA A 249 19.46 7.49 15.79
CA ALA A 249 19.15 6.58 14.70
C ALA A 249 17.75 6.84 14.12
N ILE A 250 17.61 6.66 12.80
CA ILE A 250 16.32 6.68 12.10
C ILE A 250 16.13 5.33 11.43
N ILE A 251 15.11 4.58 11.87
CA ILE A 251 14.75 3.29 11.31
C ILE A 251 13.83 3.51 10.11
N ALA A 252 14.34 3.25 8.91
CA ALA A 252 13.63 3.33 7.63
C ALA A 252 13.66 1.98 6.88
N ALA A 253 13.59 0.87 7.64
CA ALA A 253 13.83 -0.48 7.12
C ALA A 253 12.71 -1.04 6.24
N GLY A 254 11.60 -0.30 6.06
CA GLY A 254 10.55 -0.61 5.12
C GLY A 254 9.80 -1.91 5.39
N SER A 255 9.32 -2.55 4.30
CA SER A 255 8.50 -3.75 4.31
C SER A 255 8.92 -4.73 3.22
N VAL A 256 8.41 -5.97 3.31
CA VAL A 256 8.58 -7.03 2.29
C VAL A 256 7.21 -7.59 1.90
N PRO A 257 7.06 -8.19 0.71
CA PRO A 257 5.85 -8.92 0.33
C PRO A 257 5.52 -10.04 1.32
N ILE A 258 4.23 -10.28 1.53
CA ILE A 258 3.77 -11.43 2.32
C ILE A 258 3.98 -12.70 1.50
N SER A 259 4.64 -13.69 2.08
CA SER A 259 4.74 -15.03 1.52
C SER A 259 3.57 -15.89 1.99
N LEU A 260 2.91 -16.59 1.07
CA LEU A 260 1.85 -17.55 1.37
C LEU A 260 2.47 -18.94 1.52
N PRO A 261 2.42 -19.56 2.71
CA PRO A 261 3.17 -20.78 3.01
C PRO A 261 2.68 -22.02 2.24
N PHE A 262 1.50 -21.98 1.66
CA PHE A 262 0.95 -23.08 0.85
C PHE A 262 1.36 -23.03 -0.63
N LEU A 263 2.00 -21.95 -1.08
CA LEU A 263 2.51 -21.85 -2.44
C LEU A 263 3.80 -22.68 -2.57
N PRO A 264 3.93 -23.54 -3.60
CA PRO A 264 5.15 -24.27 -3.84
C PRO A 264 6.30 -23.35 -4.26
N ASP A 265 7.53 -23.77 -4.02
CA ASP A 265 8.73 -23.10 -4.52
C ASP A 265 8.89 -23.41 -6.02
N ASP A 266 8.42 -22.52 -6.86
CA ASP A 266 8.45 -22.62 -8.33
C ASP A 266 8.74 -21.24 -8.93
N PRO A 267 9.66 -21.11 -9.90
CA PRO A 267 10.04 -19.82 -10.49
C PRO A 267 8.91 -19.11 -11.24
N ARG A 268 7.81 -19.79 -11.52
CA ARG A 268 6.59 -19.25 -12.13
C ARG A 268 5.61 -18.67 -11.08
N ILE A 269 5.95 -18.77 -9.78
CA ILE A 269 5.21 -18.13 -8.70
C ILE A 269 6.07 -16.98 -8.20
N VAL A 270 5.61 -15.78 -8.43
CA VAL A 270 6.38 -14.55 -8.15
C VAL A 270 5.64 -13.62 -7.19
N ASP A 271 6.41 -12.82 -6.47
CA ASP A 271 5.93 -11.63 -5.80
C ASP A 271 5.98 -10.40 -6.73
N SER A 272 5.71 -9.22 -6.18
CA SER A 272 5.78 -7.96 -6.94
C SER A 272 7.17 -7.68 -7.53
N THR A 273 8.23 -8.08 -6.86
CA THR A 273 9.61 -7.93 -7.33
C THR A 273 9.85 -8.81 -8.56
N GLY A 274 9.51 -10.10 -8.45
CA GLY A 274 9.67 -11.04 -9.55
C GLY A 274 8.79 -10.71 -10.76
N ALA A 275 7.58 -10.17 -10.55
CA ALA A 275 6.74 -9.72 -11.65
C ALA A 275 7.35 -8.55 -12.43
N LEU A 276 8.03 -7.62 -11.74
CA LEU A 276 8.72 -6.49 -12.37
C LEU A 276 9.99 -6.88 -13.14
N GLU A 277 10.53 -8.08 -12.91
CA GLU A 277 11.66 -8.58 -13.69
C GLU A 277 11.32 -8.89 -15.15
N LEU A 278 10.04 -9.11 -15.48
CA LEU A 278 9.57 -9.43 -16.85
C LEU A 278 10.34 -10.60 -17.48
N ARG A 279 10.47 -11.71 -16.75
CA ARG A 279 11.25 -12.87 -17.22
C ARG A 279 10.62 -13.55 -18.44
N SER A 280 9.29 -13.48 -18.57
CA SER A 280 8.53 -14.13 -19.63
C SER A 280 7.24 -13.36 -19.95
N ARG A 281 6.62 -13.74 -21.08
CA ARG A 281 5.26 -13.33 -21.46
C ARG A 281 4.34 -14.54 -21.28
N PRO A 282 3.66 -14.70 -20.12
CA PRO A 282 2.72 -15.79 -19.92
C PRO A 282 1.51 -15.61 -20.85
N LYS A 283 0.87 -16.70 -21.25
CA LYS A 283 -0.44 -16.65 -21.91
C LYS A 283 -1.54 -16.44 -20.88
N LYS A 284 -1.47 -17.17 -19.76
CA LYS A 284 -2.44 -17.09 -18.65
C LYS A 284 -1.74 -16.73 -17.36
N MET A 285 -2.18 -15.64 -16.74
CA MET A 285 -1.63 -15.18 -15.48
C MET A 285 -2.71 -15.07 -14.41
N LEU A 286 -2.44 -15.67 -13.25
CA LEU A 286 -3.24 -15.49 -12.05
C LEU A 286 -2.62 -14.41 -11.16
N VAL A 287 -3.42 -13.46 -10.73
CA VAL A 287 -3.07 -12.45 -9.72
C VAL A 287 -3.83 -12.75 -8.44
N ILE A 288 -3.12 -13.10 -7.37
CA ILE A 288 -3.67 -13.33 -6.05
C ILE A 288 -3.56 -12.01 -5.27
N GLY A 289 -4.73 -11.38 -5.00
CA GLY A 289 -4.85 -10.08 -4.36
C GLY A 289 -5.24 -8.96 -5.32
N GLY A 290 -6.43 -8.40 -5.13
CA GLY A 290 -7.00 -7.30 -5.91
C GLY A 290 -6.62 -5.91 -5.40
N GLY A 291 -5.45 -5.78 -4.74
CA GLY A 291 -4.87 -4.52 -4.31
C GLY A 291 -4.12 -3.79 -5.43
N ILE A 292 -3.61 -2.58 -5.13
CA ILE A 292 -2.94 -1.69 -6.11
C ILE A 292 -1.82 -2.42 -6.85
N ILE A 293 -0.91 -3.10 -6.14
CA ILE A 293 0.26 -3.74 -6.75
C ILE A 293 -0.16 -4.86 -7.73
N GLY A 294 -1.11 -5.71 -7.32
CA GLY A 294 -1.61 -6.78 -8.17
C GLY A 294 -2.25 -6.25 -9.45
N LEU A 295 -3.07 -5.21 -9.32
CA LEU A 295 -3.78 -4.60 -10.45
C LEU A 295 -2.87 -3.80 -11.38
N GLU A 296 -1.82 -3.15 -10.87
CA GLU A 296 -0.78 -2.53 -11.71
C GLU A 296 -0.09 -3.59 -12.60
N MET A 297 0.33 -4.70 -12.00
CA MET A 297 0.98 -5.77 -12.77
C MET A 297 0.00 -6.48 -13.70
N ALA A 298 -1.24 -6.72 -13.27
CA ALA A 298 -2.31 -7.23 -14.14
C ALA A 298 -2.48 -6.36 -15.39
N THR A 299 -2.51 -5.04 -15.23
CA THR A 299 -2.61 -4.07 -16.34
C THR A 299 -1.42 -4.18 -17.30
N VAL A 300 -0.20 -4.25 -16.75
CA VAL A 300 1.03 -4.40 -17.56
C VAL A 300 1.00 -5.70 -18.35
N TYR A 301 0.79 -6.83 -17.68
CA TYR A 301 0.82 -8.15 -18.35
C TYR A 301 -0.33 -8.33 -19.32
N HIS A 302 -1.51 -7.76 -19.05
CA HIS A 302 -2.61 -7.72 -19.99
C HIS A 302 -2.23 -6.99 -21.29
N ALA A 303 -1.65 -5.79 -21.18
CA ALA A 303 -1.18 -5.03 -22.34
C ALA A 303 -0.08 -5.76 -23.14
N LEU A 304 0.71 -6.60 -22.47
CA LEU A 304 1.71 -7.47 -23.09
C LEU A 304 1.10 -8.76 -23.70
N GLY A 305 -0.23 -8.93 -23.59
CA GLY A 305 -0.98 -10.02 -24.25
C GLY A 305 -1.34 -11.21 -23.35
N ALA A 306 -1.23 -11.09 -22.03
CA ALA A 306 -1.65 -12.15 -21.13
C ALA A 306 -3.18 -12.11 -20.85
N GLU A 307 -3.81 -13.28 -20.77
CA GLU A 307 -5.15 -13.48 -20.21
C GLU A 307 -5.04 -13.41 -18.69
N ILE A 308 -5.67 -12.39 -18.08
CA ILE A 308 -5.57 -12.11 -16.65
C ILE A 308 -6.78 -12.67 -15.89
N THR A 309 -6.50 -13.42 -14.83
CA THR A 309 -7.47 -13.75 -13.80
C THR A 309 -7.02 -13.10 -12.48
N VAL A 310 -7.91 -12.35 -11.84
CA VAL A 310 -7.69 -11.76 -10.50
C VAL A 310 -8.55 -12.49 -9.48
N VAL A 311 -7.96 -12.90 -8.37
CA VAL A 311 -8.69 -13.47 -7.23
C VAL A 311 -8.49 -12.59 -5.99
N GLU A 312 -9.62 -12.21 -5.35
CA GLU A 312 -9.65 -11.34 -4.18
C GLU A 312 -10.58 -11.92 -3.11
N MET A 313 -10.11 -11.95 -1.87
CA MET A 313 -10.88 -12.45 -0.73
C MET A 313 -11.97 -11.49 -0.26
N LEU A 314 -11.81 -10.21 -0.53
CA LEU A 314 -12.73 -9.15 -0.14
C LEU A 314 -13.86 -8.96 -1.18
N LYS A 315 -14.83 -8.10 -0.81
CA LYS A 315 -16.03 -7.83 -1.64
C LYS A 315 -15.75 -7.03 -2.91
N GLY A 316 -14.58 -6.40 -3.03
CA GLY A 316 -14.24 -5.52 -4.14
C GLY A 316 -12.73 -5.35 -4.28
N LEU A 317 -12.33 -4.79 -5.40
CA LEU A 317 -10.94 -4.43 -5.65
C LEU A 317 -10.55 -3.17 -4.86
N MET A 318 -9.27 -3.04 -4.51
CA MET A 318 -8.70 -1.85 -3.84
C MET A 318 -9.54 -1.33 -2.66
N MET A 319 -9.93 -2.21 -1.73
CA MET A 319 -10.83 -1.88 -0.61
C MET A 319 -10.33 -0.75 0.32
N GLY A 320 -9.07 -0.35 0.22
CA GLY A 320 -8.52 0.80 0.95
C GLY A 320 -8.67 2.15 0.24
N ALA A 321 -9.34 2.20 -0.93
CA ALA A 321 -9.58 3.42 -1.69
C ALA A 321 -11.08 3.71 -1.80
N ASP A 322 -11.43 4.99 -1.99
CA ASP A 322 -12.81 5.44 -2.12
C ASP A 322 -13.50 4.78 -3.31
N ARG A 323 -14.74 4.32 -3.09
CA ARG A 323 -15.44 3.48 -4.06
C ARG A 323 -15.81 4.21 -5.34
N ASP A 324 -16.07 5.50 -5.29
CA ASP A 324 -16.32 6.36 -6.44
C ASP A 324 -15.11 6.41 -7.38
N VAL A 325 -13.89 6.51 -6.83
CA VAL A 325 -12.63 6.47 -7.58
C VAL A 325 -12.34 5.07 -8.15
N VAL A 326 -12.72 4.02 -7.44
CA VAL A 326 -12.44 2.63 -7.86
C VAL A 326 -13.44 2.12 -8.90
N ARG A 327 -14.73 2.50 -8.83
CA ARG A 327 -15.80 2.04 -9.75
C ARG A 327 -15.44 2.20 -11.25
N PRO A 328 -14.94 3.36 -11.74
CA PRO A 328 -14.53 3.49 -13.14
C PRO A 328 -13.46 2.49 -13.55
N PHE A 329 -12.49 2.23 -12.65
CA PHE A 329 -11.44 1.25 -12.88
C PHE A 329 -11.99 -0.18 -12.88
N GLU A 330 -12.85 -0.56 -11.93
CA GLU A 330 -13.53 -1.86 -11.90
C GLU A 330 -14.30 -2.11 -13.21
N LYS A 331 -15.04 -1.11 -13.69
CA LYS A 331 -15.76 -1.19 -14.97
C LYS A 331 -14.80 -1.33 -16.16
N TRP A 332 -13.60 -0.74 -16.07
CA TRP A 332 -12.59 -0.83 -17.12
C TRP A 332 -11.93 -2.20 -17.14
N VAL A 333 -11.50 -2.76 -16.01
CA VAL A 333 -10.85 -4.07 -15.93
C VAL A 333 -11.81 -5.23 -16.18
N SER A 334 -13.09 -5.11 -15.78
CA SER A 334 -14.12 -6.16 -15.99
C SER A 334 -14.40 -6.46 -17.46
N LYS A 335 -14.06 -5.55 -18.37
CA LYS A 335 -14.18 -5.74 -19.82
C LYS A 335 -12.92 -6.31 -20.48
N ARG A 336 -11.82 -6.41 -19.74
CA ARG A 336 -10.49 -6.72 -20.26
C ARG A 336 -9.91 -8.01 -19.68
N TYR A 337 -10.14 -8.23 -18.40
CA TYR A 337 -9.62 -9.43 -17.75
C TYR A 337 -10.55 -10.61 -17.99
N GLU A 338 -9.97 -11.80 -18.11
CA GLU A 338 -10.72 -13.03 -18.32
C GLU A 338 -11.67 -13.31 -17.15
N ASN A 339 -11.16 -13.18 -15.92
CA ASN A 339 -11.97 -13.35 -14.71
C ASN A 339 -11.53 -12.39 -13.60
N ILE A 340 -12.52 -11.96 -12.79
CA ILE A 340 -12.31 -11.29 -11.51
C ILE A 340 -13.20 -12.02 -10.50
N TRP A 341 -12.58 -12.83 -9.63
CA TRP A 341 -13.29 -13.58 -8.61
C TRP A 341 -13.12 -12.91 -7.25
N LEU A 342 -14.16 -12.22 -6.82
CA LEU A 342 -14.24 -11.59 -5.50
C LEU A 342 -14.76 -12.62 -4.48
N GLU A 343 -14.55 -12.34 -3.18
CA GLU A 343 -14.94 -13.23 -2.07
C GLU A 343 -14.44 -14.67 -2.32
N THR A 344 -13.26 -14.79 -2.95
CA THR A 344 -12.68 -16.06 -3.39
C THR A 344 -11.21 -16.12 -2.97
N ARG A 345 -10.75 -17.30 -2.57
CA ARG A 345 -9.36 -17.56 -2.18
C ARG A 345 -8.76 -18.73 -2.92
N VAL A 346 -7.46 -18.69 -3.10
CA VAL A 346 -6.67 -19.84 -3.54
C VAL A 346 -6.46 -20.75 -2.34
N THR A 347 -6.73 -22.05 -2.51
CA THR A 347 -6.55 -23.06 -1.45
C THR A 347 -5.42 -24.03 -1.73
N LYS A 348 -5.08 -24.24 -3.01
CA LYS A 348 -4.03 -25.18 -3.40
C LYS A 348 -3.41 -24.78 -4.73
N VAL A 349 -2.10 -24.93 -4.85
CA VAL A 349 -1.36 -24.82 -6.11
C VAL A 349 -0.50 -26.07 -6.29
N ILE A 350 -0.58 -26.68 -7.46
CA ILE A 350 0.26 -27.82 -7.86
C ILE A 350 1.07 -27.40 -9.07
N ALA A 351 2.40 -27.40 -8.92
CA ALA A 351 3.31 -27.15 -10.03
C ALA A 351 3.52 -28.43 -10.85
N SER A 352 3.36 -28.31 -12.17
CA SER A 352 3.63 -29.37 -13.14
C SER A 352 4.41 -28.85 -14.34
N LYS A 353 4.75 -29.72 -15.30
CA LYS A 353 5.39 -29.32 -16.55
C LYS A 353 4.45 -28.50 -17.43
N GLU A 354 3.16 -28.79 -17.38
CA GLU A 354 2.12 -28.14 -18.18
C GLU A 354 1.76 -26.76 -17.65
N GLY A 355 2.03 -26.47 -16.37
CA GLY A 355 1.70 -25.20 -15.72
C GLY A 355 1.46 -25.33 -14.22
N LEU A 356 0.83 -24.32 -13.68
CA LEU A 356 0.45 -24.21 -12.27
C LEU A 356 -1.06 -24.47 -12.15
N LEU A 357 -1.44 -25.63 -11.62
CA LEU A 357 -2.83 -26.01 -11.42
C LEU A 357 -3.33 -25.47 -10.08
N VAL A 358 -4.35 -24.60 -10.11
CA VAL A 358 -4.83 -23.84 -8.95
C VAL A 358 -6.26 -24.21 -8.61
N THR A 359 -6.51 -24.47 -7.33
CA THR A 359 -7.84 -24.71 -6.75
C THR A 359 -8.30 -23.51 -5.94
N PHE A 360 -9.58 -23.21 -6.06
CA PHE A 360 -10.20 -22.02 -5.45
C PHE A 360 -11.36 -22.43 -4.54
N GLU A 361 -11.67 -21.57 -3.57
CA GLU A 361 -12.84 -21.68 -2.68
C GLU A 361 -13.41 -20.28 -2.43
N GLY A 362 -14.73 -20.13 -2.35
CA GLY A 362 -15.37 -18.85 -2.10
C GLY A 362 -16.82 -18.80 -2.55
N LYS A 363 -17.34 -17.61 -2.85
CA LYS A 363 -18.73 -17.38 -3.19
C LYS A 363 -19.10 -17.90 -4.59
N SER A 364 -18.21 -17.74 -5.56
CA SER A 364 -18.43 -18.18 -6.95
C SER A 364 -17.12 -18.63 -7.60
N PRO A 365 -16.43 -19.62 -7.02
CA PRO A 365 -15.20 -20.13 -7.59
C PRO A 365 -15.49 -20.96 -8.84
N PRO A 366 -14.52 -21.18 -9.73
CA PRO A 366 -14.63 -22.13 -10.82
C PRO A 366 -14.86 -23.55 -10.25
N SER A 367 -15.68 -24.36 -10.93
CA SER A 367 -16.01 -25.72 -10.51
C SER A 367 -14.81 -26.69 -10.57
N GLU A 368 -13.83 -26.38 -11.41
CA GLU A 368 -12.64 -27.19 -11.63
C GLU A 368 -11.36 -26.36 -11.41
N PRO A 369 -10.25 -27.02 -11.00
CA PRO A 369 -8.97 -26.34 -10.94
C PRO A 369 -8.57 -25.72 -12.26
N GLN A 370 -7.93 -24.54 -12.22
CA GLN A 370 -7.53 -23.77 -13.41
C GLN A 370 -6.01 -23.82 -13.59
N LEU A 371 -5.56 -23.83 -14.85
CA LEU A 371 -4.14 -23.90 -15.20
C LEU A 371 -3.62 -22.51 -15.60
N TYR A 372 -2.47 -22.12 -15.02
CA TYR A 372 -1.80 -20.84 -15.27
C TYR A 372 -0.32 -21.04 -15.61
N ASP A 373 0.23 -20.12 -16.40
CA ASP A 373 1.67 -20.07 -16.74
C ASP A 373 2.47 -19.32 -15.69
N LEU A 374 1.84 -18.33 -15.05
CA LEU A 374 2.46 -17.45 -14.04
C LEU A 374 1.44 -17.13 -12.94
N ILE A 375 1.89 -17.13 -11.70
CA ILE A 375 1.11 -16.66 -10.54
C ILE A 375 1.85 -15.49 -9.90
N LEU A 376 1.16 -14.36 -9.73
CA LEU A 376 1.60 -13.25 -8.91
C LEU A 376 0.90 -13.31 -7.54
N SER A 377 1.68 -13.40 -6.47
CA SER A 377 1.19 -13.23 -5.10
C SER A 377 1.37 -11.78 -4.65
N SER A 378 0.27 -11.05 -4.46
CA SER A 378 0.24 -9.63 -4.10
C SER A 378 -0.75 -9.32 -2.97
N VAL A 379 -0.78 -10.18 -1.96
CA VAL A 379 -1.75 -10.18 -0.84
C VAL A 379 -1.39 -9.23 0.30
N GLY A 380 -0.42 -8.36 0.11
CA GLY A 380 -0.01 -7.35 1.08
C GLY A 380 1.48 -7.37 1.39
N ARG A 381 1.87 -6.56 2.38
CA ARG A 381 3.25 -6.37 2.81
C ARG A 381 3.35 -6.45 4.32
N VAL A 382 4.48 -6.91 4.81
CA VAL A 382 4.80 -7.00 6.25
C VAL A 382 6.02 -6.13 6.56
N PRO A 383 5.98 -5.31 7.63
CA PRO A 383 7.11 -4.44 8.01
C PRO A 383 8.28 -5.26 8.55
N ASN A 384 9.49 -4.71 8.43
CA ASN A 384 10.74 -5.40 8.78
C ASN A 384 11.18 -5.22 10.24
N GLY A 385 10.35 -4.71 11.14
CA GLY A 385 10.74 -4.43 12.54
C GLY A 385 11.29 -5.62 13.29
N LEU A 386 10.72 -6.81 13.05
CA LEU A 386 11.19 -8.06 13.68
C LEU A 386 12.55 -8.56 13.13
N LYS A 387 13.03 -7.99 12.01
CA LYS A 387 14.22 -8.47 11.31
C LYS A 387 15.50 -7.69 11.65
N ILE A 388 15.40 -6.55 12.30
CA ILE A 388 16.52 -5.61 12.53
C ILE A 388 17.07 -5.66 13.95
N SER A 389 16.70 -6.68 14.73
CA SER A 389 17.10 -6.80 16.14
C SER A 389 16.76 -5.57 17.00
N ALA A 390 15.65 -4.89 16.71
CA ALA A 390 15.25 -3.63 17.37
C ALA A 390 15.08 -3.77 18.90
N ASN A 391 14.73 -4.97 19.38
CA ASN A 391 14.64 -5.31 20.77
C ASN A 391 15.97 -5.13 21.54
N LYS A 392 17.12 -5.33 20.88
CA LYS A 392 18.44 -5.09 21.48
C LYS A 392 18.68 -3.61 21.80
N ALA A 393 18.04 -2.72 21.05
CA ALA A 393 18.07 -1.29 21.33
C ALA A 393 16.97 -0.85 22.30
N GLY A 394 16.16 -1.75 22.84
CA GLY A 394 15.02 -1.43 23.70
C GLY A 394 13.81 -0.89 22.91
N VAL A 395 13.82 -0.94 21.57
CA VAL A 395 12.72 -0.47 20.73
C VAL A 395 11.61 -1.52 20.70
N ALA A 396 10.40 -1.11 21.04
CA ALA A 396 9.21 -1.95 21.03
C ALA A 396 8.73 -2.19 19.58
N VAL A 397 8.51 -3.45 19.23
CA VAL A 397 7.99 -3.89 17.92
C VAL A 397 6.78 -4.77 18.19
N ASP A 398 5.67 -4.50 17.49
CA ASP A 398 4.47 -5.33 17.64
C ASP A 398 4.63 -6.70 16.94
N GLU A 399 3.68 -7.60 17.18
CA GLU A 399 3.68 -8.96 16.62
C GLU A 399 3.65 -8.97 15.08
N ARG A 400 3.18 -7.92 14.46
CA ARG A 400 3.14 -7.73 12.99
C ARG A 400 4.41 -7.10 12.45
N GLY A 401 5.32 -6.63 13.30
CA GLY A 401 6.59 -6.02 12.92
C GLY A 401 6.53 -4.49 12.81
N PHE A 402 5.48 -3.82 13.26
CA PHE A 402 5.40 -2.36 13.29
C PHE A 402 6.10 -1.79 14.54
N ILE A 403 6.62 -0.58 14.39
CA ILE A 403 7.22 0.23 15.46
C ILE A 403 6.32 1.45 15.67
N SER A 404 5.76 1.59 16.89
CA SER A 404 4.95 2.76 17.24
C SER A 404 5.82 4.00 17.42
N THR A 405 5.34 5.15 16.93
CA THR A 405 6.01 6.45 17.05
C THR A 405 5.03 7.54 17.48
N ASP A 406 5.58 8.60 18.06
CA ASP A 406 4.83 9.83 18.30
C ASP A 406 4.71 10.71 17.03
N SER A 407 4.11 11.89 17.14
CA SER A 407 3.97 12.85 16.04
C SER A 407 5.30 13.42 15.52
N GLN A 408 6.39 13.23 16.27
CA GLN A 408 7.76 13.60 15.88
C GLN A 408 8.56 12.39 15.37
N MET A 409 7.89 11.29 15.09
CA MET A 409 8.48 10.02 14.63
C MET A 409 9.42 9.38 15.66
N LYS A 410 9.38 9.76 16.96
CA LYS A 410 10.17 9.15 18.02
C LYS A 410 9.55 7.83 18.45
N THR A 411 10.39 6.82 18.63
CA THR A 411 9.98 5.54 19.23
C THR A 411 9.90 5.68 20.78
N ASN A 412 9.65 4.57 21.46
CA ASN A 412 9.78 4.51 22.92
C ASN A 412 11.20 4.77 23.45
N VAL A 413 12.22 4.76 22.58
CA VAL A 413 13.62 5.12 22.87
C VAL A 413 13.89 6.51 22.30
N SER A 414 14.08 7.51 23.13
CA SER A 414 14.02 8.94 22.80
C SER A 414 14.97 9.44 21.69
N HIS A 415 16.09 8.76 21.45
CA HIS A 415 17.08 9.09 20.42
C HIS A 415 16.97 8.18 19.18
N ILE A 416 15.99 7.27 19.15
CA ILE A 416 15.71 6.39 18.02
C ILE A 416 14.34 6.74 17.43
N PHE A 417 14.32 7.03 16.15
CA PHE A 417 13.14 7.38 15.35
C PHE A 417 12.79 6.23 14.40
N ALA A 418 11.57 6.17 13.92
CA ALA A 418 11.15 5.24 12.87
C ALA A 418 10.23 5.92 11.88
N ILE A 419 10.34 5.57 10.58
CA ILE A 419 9.59 6.19 9.49
C ILE A 419 9.24 5.20 8.37
N GLY A 420 8.23 5.52 7.61
CA GLY A 420 7.79 4.77 6.42
C GLY A 420 6.92 3.56 6.75
N ASP A 421 7.04 2.50 5.94
CA ASP A 421 6.20 1.31 6.04
C ASP A 421 6.27 0.64 7.42
N ILE A 422 7.37 0.82 8.13
CA ILE A 422 7.62 0.16 9.42
C ILE A 422 6.81 0.77 10.58
N VAL A 423 6.25 1.98 10.40
CA VAL A 423 5.48 2.66 11.46
C VAL A 423 3.96 2.54 11.29
N GLY A 424 3.48 2.07 10.14
CA GLY A 424 2.04 1.86 9.94
C GLY A 424 1.55 2.11 8.52
N GLN A 425 0.24 1.93 8.35
CA GLN A 425 -0.47 2.21 7.10
C GLN A 425 -0.73 3.72 6.95
N PRO A 426 -0.92 4.21 5.71
CA PRO A 426 -0.68 3.49 4.46
C PRO A 426 0.82 3.35 4.16
N MET A 427 1.22 2.22 3.57
CA MET A 427 2.61 1.98 3.14
C MET A 427 2.89 2.70 1.82
N LEU A 428 3.12 4.01 1.89
CA LEU A 428 3.31 4.90 0.74
C LEU A 428 4.64 5.63 0.80
N ALA A 429 5.31 5.71 -0.37
CA ALA A 429 6.57 6.43 -0.51
C ALA A 429 6.46 7.91 -0.12
N HIS A 430 5.33 8.57 -0.45
CA HIS A 430 5.08 9.97 -0.10
C HIS A 430 4.97 10.18 1.41
N LYS A 431 4.22 9.31 2.12
CA LYS A 431 4.15 9.31 3.59
C LYS A 431 5.56 9.22 4.18
N ALA A 432 6.33 8.21 3.77
CA ALA A 432 7.70 8.00 4.24
C ALA A 432 8.61 9.23 4.01
N THR A 433 8.48 9.91 2.86
CA THR A 433 9.23 11.13 2.55
C THR A 433 8.87 12.29 3.48
N HIS A 434 7.58 12.46 3.80
CA HIS A 434 7.15 13.49 4.76
C HIS A 434 7.64 13.17 6.17
N GLU A 435 7.50 11.94 6.62
CA GLU A 435 8.00 11.48 7.92
C GLU A 435 9.53 11.64 8.05
N GLY A 436 10.28 11.37 6.96
CA GLY A 436 11.71 11.57 6.91
C GLY A 436 12.18 13.02 7.03
N LYS A 437 11.29 14.00 6.80
CA LYS A 437 11.57 15.42 7.05
C LYS A 437 11.24 15.84 8.48
N VAL A 438 10.36 15.10 9.15
CA VAL A 438 9.93 15.36 10.53
C VAL A 438 10.92 14.77 11.53
N ALA A 439 11.37 13.53 11.29
CA ALA A 439 12.34 12.83 12.12
C ALA A 439 13.71 13.53 12.13
#